data_97aaac258a8fcdf68c84b7c0604e0da7
#
_entry.id   97aaac258a8fcdf68c84b7c0604e0da7
#
_cell.length_a   1.000
_cell.length_b   1.000
_cell.length_c   1.000
_cell.angle_alpha   90.00
_cell.angle_beta   90.00
_cell.angle_gamma   90.00
#
_symmetry.space_group_name_H-M   'P 1'
#
loop_
_entity.id
_entity.type
_entity.pdbx_description
1 polymer ?
#
loop_
_entity_poly.entity_id
_entity_poly.type
_entity_poly.pdbx_seq_one_letter_code
_entity_poly.pdbx_strand_id
1 'polypeptide(L)'
;VTTHATDTAHVGADRRDGSAPRRGGPGTLEGMLSLDELKEEVESGTIDTVVTAFTDMQGRLIGKRIQGQYFLEDVVAHGIEGCNYLLALDMEMDPVPGYAMANWEDGYGDFTIVPDFATLRRIPWLDGTALVLCDVAWEDGSPVVASPRQVLLKQFDRAHALGYAPMFASELEFYLYRDSYEDAAAKGYRDLTPTVPYIMDYHILATTRDEDFMRQVRLGMQGAGIPVEFSKGEAWYGQHELNMRYADAVTSADRHVIYKNGVKEIAYRSGLSVTFMAKPSEKDIGSSCHIHSSLVSTEDETNAFVDGHGETDVFRHYLGGLRKHVRELALLIAPSVNSYKRYAAESWAPTSVSWGRDNRTCGFRIVGHGQSRRVECRIPGADVNPYIGYAGLLAAGLDGIESNADPGPELKGNAYEAGEAEAFPSSLREAVELWDQSSFAKEAFGDEVWAHYLNYGKTEQRLFDQVVTDYERARMFERG
;
A
#
# COMPACT_ATOMS: atom_id res chain seq x y z
N VAL A 1 40.70 -25.41 16.27
CA VAL A 1 40.11 -25.79 17.57
C VAL A 1 40.41 -24.65 18.55
N THR A 2 39.52 -23.71 18.69
CA THR A 2 39.35 -22.92 19.93
C THR A 2 38.03 -22.18 19.79
N THR A 3 37.07 -22.62 20.58
CA THR A 3 35.75 -22.05 20.78
C THR A 3 35.89 -20.68 21.42
N HIS A 4 35.40 -19.63 20.76
CA HIS A 4 35.02 -18.39 21.41
C HIS A 4 33.50 -18.34 21.40
N ALA A 5 32.94 -18.63 22.59
CA ALA A 5 31.57 -18.25 22.90
C ALA A 5 31.54 -16.74 23.05
N THR A 6 30.94 -16.03 22.12
CA THR A 6 30.55 -14.63 22.29
C THR A 6 29.12 -14.62 22.83
N ASP A 7 29.01 -14.11 24.04
CA ASP A 7 27.78 -13.78 24.73
C ASP A 7 27.04 -12.68 23.91
N THR A 8 26.12 -13.07 23.03
CA THR A 8 25.25 -12.10 22.33
C THR A 8 24.01 -11.88 23.19
N ALA A 9 23.98 -10.69 23.76
CA ALA A 9 22.83 -10.16 24.49
C ALA A 9 21.53 -10.30 23.67
N HIS A 10 20.51 -10.84 24.31
CA HIS A 10 19.12 -10.84 23.82
C HIS A 10 18.69 -9.42 23.42
N VAL A 11 18.64 -9.13 22.14
CA VAL A 11 17.99 -7.95 21.57
C VAL A 11 16.89 -8.45 20.64
N GLY A 12 15.68 -8.52 21.12
CA GLY A 12 14.61 -8.80 20.16
C GLY A 12 13.31 -9.39 20.67
N ALA A 13 12.87 -9.13 21.89
CA ALA A 13 11.54 -9.61 22.31
C ALA A 13 10.69 -8.60 23.08
N ASP A 14 11.09 -7.33 23.21
CA ASP A 14 10.42 -6.46 24.19
C ASP A 14 10.16 -5.03 23.68
N ARG A 15 9.65 -4.88 22.45
CA ARG A 15 9.23 -3.55 21.95
C ARG A 15 7.74 -3.41 21.60
N ARG A 16 6.89 -4.39 21.87
CA ARG A 16 5.44 -4.26 21.65
C ARG A 16 4.57 -4.83 22.77
N ASP A 17 4.92 -4.63 24.02
CA ASP A 17 3.99 -4.79 25.14
C ASP A 17 3.37 -3.45 25.58
N GLY A 18 3.32 -2.49 24.68
CA GLY A 18 2.50 -1.30 24.77
C GLY A 18 1.23 -1.54 24.01
N SER A 19 0.26 -2.22 24.61
CA SER A 19 -1.05 -2.52 24.08
C SER A 19 -1.82 -1.25 23.70
N ALA A 20 -1.62 -0.76 22.47
CA ALA A 20 -2.70 0.01 21.83
C ALA A 20 -3.86 -0.98 21.59
N PRO A 21 -5.10 -0.66 21.99
CA PRO A 21 -6.22 -1.57 21.87
C PRO A 21 -6.47 -1.87 20.39
N ARG A 22 -6.12 -3.10 19.98
CA ARG A 22 -6.53 -3.61 18.67
C ARG A 22 -8.04 -3.76 18.73
N ARG A 23 -8.79 -2.90 18.06
CA ARG A 23 -10.24 -3.08 17.86
C ARG A 23 -10.50 -4.16 16.78
N GLY A 24 -10.06 -5.39 17.07
CA GLY A 24 -10.72 -6.60 16.63
C GLY A 24 -11.47 -7.10 17.86
N GLY A 25 -12.77 -7.41 17.74
CA GLY A 25 -13.54 -7.94 18.87
C GLY A 25 -12.87 -9.16 19.50
N PRO A 26 -13.33 -9.63 20.69
CA PRO A 26 -12.70 -10.70 21.44
C PRO A 26 -12.80 -12.01 20.67
N GLY A 27 -11.74 -12.34 19.95
CA GLY A 27 -11.56 -13.58 19.20
C GLY A 27 -10.40 -13.40 18.22
N THR A 28 -9.49 -14.36 18.20
CA THR A 28 -8.45 -14.46 17.18
C THR A 28 -9.14 -14.53 15.82
N LEU A 29 -8.77 -13.67 14.86
CA LEU A 29 -9.30 -13.74 13.50
C LEU A 29 -8.96 -15.10 12.90
N GLU A 30 -9.91 -15.73 12.20
CA GLU A 30 -9.69 -16.98 11.49
C GLU A 30 -8.42 -16.89 10.65
N GLY A 31 -7.55 -17.89 10.72
CA GLY A 31 -6.31 -17.95 9.95
C GLY A 31 -5.09 -17.25 10.56
N MET A 32 -5.25 -16.39 11.56
CA MET A 32 -4.12 -15.90 12.35
C MET A 32 -3.56 -17.03 13.21
N LEU A 33 -2.25 -17.07 13.35
CA LEU A 33 -1.53 -18.08 14.13
C LEU A 33 -0.69 -17.42 15.23
N SER A 34 -0.69 -18.01 16.39
CA SER A 34 0.39 -17.83 17.36
C SER A 34 1.61 -18.66 16.96
N LEU A 35 2.76 -18.37 17.56
CA LEU A 35 3.96 -19.18 17.32
C LEU A 35 3.80 -20.61 17.80
N ASP A 36 3.08 -20.83 18.91
CA ASP A 36 2.80 -22.17 19.45
C ASP A 36 1.89 -22.97 18.51
N GLU A 37 0.83 -22.36 17.96
CA GLU A 37 -0.02 -22.99 16.95
C GLU A 37 0.75 -23.32 15.68
N LEU A 38 1.63 -22.43 15.20
CA LEU A 38 2.50 -22.72 14.07
C LEU A 38 3.37 -23.95 14.34
N LYS A 39 3.94 -24.07 15.56
CA LYS A 39 4.77 -25.19 15.95
C LYS A 39 3.98 -26.51 15.92
N GLU A 40 2.78 -26.54 16.48
CA GLU A 40 1.91 -27.71 16.44
C GLU A 40 1.56 -28.11 15.00
N GLU A 41 1.32 -27.15 14.12
CA GLU A 41 0.97 -27.41 12.72
C GLU A 41 2.17 -27.86 11.89
N VAL A 42 3.37 -27.39 12.19
CA VAL A 42 4.60 -27.86 11.56
C VAL A 42 4.93 -29.29 12.04
N GLU A 43 4.82 -29.57 13.34
CA GLU A 43 5.05 -30.90 13.93
C GLU A 43 4.05 -31.94 13.40
N SER A 44 2.79 -31.56 13.16
CA SER A 44 1.76 -32.43 12.56
C SER A 44 1.89 -32.59 11.04
N GLY A 45 2.72 -31.78 10.38
CA GLY A 45 2.85 -31.75 8.92
C GLY A 45 1.70 -31.04 8.19
N THR A 46 0.84 -30.30 8.91
CA THR A 46 -0.22 -29.48 8.33
C THR A 46 0.37 -28.25 7.61
N ILE A 47 1.44 -27.67 8.18
CA ILE A 47 2.24 -26.61 7.57
C ILE A 47 3.66 -27.15 7.38
N ASP A 48 4.18 -27.03 6.15
CA ASP A 48 5.54 -27.39 5.79
C ASP A 48 6.39 -26.19 5.34
N THR A 49 5.74 -25.10 4.96
CA THR A 49 6.37 -23.90 4.41
C THR A 49 5.93 -22.64 5.15
N VAL A 50 6.91 -21.81 5.54
CA VAL A 50 6.66 -20.46 6.07
C VAL A 50 7.24 -19.44 5.08
N VAL A 51 6.38 -18.58 4.54
CA VAL A 51 6.80 -17.44 3.73
C VAL A 51 7.18 -16.29 4.66
N THR A 52 8.47 -15.95 4.68
CA THR A 52 8.96 -14.73 5.34
C THR A 52 9.03 -13.63 4.30
N ALA A 53 8.27 -12.56 4.46
CA ALA A 53 8.19 -11.52 3.46
C ALA A 53 8.20 -10.12 4.08
N PHE A 54 8.86 -9.19 3.41
CA PHE A 54 8.76 -7.74 3.64
C PHE A 54 8.33 -7.06 2.34
N THR A 55 8.10 -5.76 2.36
CA THR A 55 7.62 -5.03 1.18
C THR A 55 8.73 -4.18 0.58
N ASP A 56 8.92 -4.30 -0.73
CA ASP A 56 9.84 -3.44 -1.49
C ASP A 56 9.26 -2.05 -1.76
N MET A 57 10.02 -1.23 -2.48
CA MET A 57 9.65 0.15 -2.83
C MET A 57 8.34 0.23 -3.63
N GLN A 58 8.06 -0.76 -4.48
CA GLN A 58 6.88 -0.84 -5.33
C GLN A 58 5.65 -1.43 -4.63
N GLY A 59 5.77 -1.83 -3.37
CA GLY A 59 4.69 -2.47 -2.61
C GLY A 59 4.51 -3.96 -2.90
N ARG A 60 5.55 -4.64 -3.45
CA ARG A 60 5.54 -6.09 -3.68
C ARG A 60 6.05 -6.82 -2.45
N LEU A 61 5.54 -8.01 -2.20
CA LEU A 61 6.11 -8.91 -1.18
C LEU A 61 7.38 -9.54 -1.73
N ILE A 62 8.49 -9.30 -1.04
CA ILE A 62 9.82 -9.84 -1.30
C ILE A 62 10.25 -10.68 -0.10
N GLY A 63 10.89 -11.82 -0.32
CA GLY A 63 11.32 -12.66 0.78
C GLY A 63 11.68 -14.07 0.38
N LYS A 64 11.54 -14.99 1.32
CA LYS A 64 11.94 -16.39 1.16
C LYS A 64 10.82 -17.34 1.57
N ARG A 65 10.77 -18.52 0.93
CA ARG A 65 9.97 -19.66 1.36
C ARG A 65 10.87 -20.56 2.21
N ILE A 66 10.57 -20.66 3.49
CA ILE A 66 11.37 -21.35 4.48
C ILE A 66 10.70 -22.69 4.81
N GLN A 67 11.47 -23.74 4.91
CA GLN A 67 10.98 -25.03 5.41
C GLN A 67 10.55 -24.90 6.87
N GLY A 68 9.36 -25.37 7.23
CA GLY A 68 8.72 -25.11 8.51
C GLY A 68 9.59 -25.47 9.73
N GLN A 69 10.26 -26.62 9.71
CA GLN A 69 11.12 -27.04 10.80
C GLN A 69 12.33 -26.10 10.97
N TYR A 70 12.99 -25.72 9.87
CA TYR A 70 14.12 -24.78 9.90
C TYR A 70 13.68 -23.37 10.38
N PHE A 71 12.48 -22.95 9.99
CA PHE A 71 11.92 -21.69 10.50
C PHE A 71 11.83 -21.67 12.02
N LEU A 72 11.33 -22.76 12.61
CA LEU A 72 11.19 -22.88 14.08
C LEU A 72 12.54 -23.00 14.79
N GLU A 73 13.50 -23.72 14.20
CA GLU A 73 14.80 -23.99 14.82
C GLU A 73 15.76 -22.78 14.76
N ASP A 74 15.69 -21.98 13.70
CA ASP A 74 16.69 -20.94 13.44
C ASP A 74 16.07 -19.54 13.23
N VAL A 75 15.10 -19.40 12.30
CA VAL A 75 14.61 -18.10 11.87
C VAL A 75 13.82 -17.37 12.98
N VAL A 76 13.13 -18.11 13.84
CA VAL A 76 12.40 -17.54 14.99
C VAL A 76 13.34 -16.77 15.92
N ALA A 77 14.56 -17.26 16.12
CA ALA A 77 15.51 -16.66 17.06
C ALA A 77 16.42 -15.60 16.41
N HIS A 78 16.79 -15.79 15.16
CA HIS A 78 17.84 -15.02 14.52
C HIS A 78 17.37 -14.16 13.32
N GLY A 79 16.13 -14.36 12.86
CA GLY A 79 15.70 -13.82 11.56
C GLY A 79 16.40 -14.55 10.39
N ILE A 80 16.42 -13.93 9.22
CA ILE A 80 17.09 -14.49 8.04
C ILE A 80 17.72 -13.36 7.22
N GLU A 81 18.94 -13.55 6.77
CA GLU A 81 19.65 -12.54 5.99
C GLU A 81 19.02 -12.34 4.60
N GLY A 82 19.16 -11.13 4.07
CA GLY A 82 18.79 -10.76 2.71
C GLY A 82 19.68 -9.62 2.21
N CYS A 83 20.02 -9.63 0.92
CA CYS A 83 20.86 -8.57 0.37
C CYS A 83 20.16 -7.21 0.43
N ASN A 84 20.87 -6.16 0.83
CA ASN A 84 20.32 -4.81 1.00
C ASN A 84 19.81 -4.19 -0.30
N TYR A 85 20.29 -4.64 -1.48
CA TYR A 85 19.79 -4.15 -2.76
C TYR A 85 18.27 -4.42 -2.97
N LEU A 86 17.67 -5.32 -2.21
CA LEU A 86 16.23 -5.62 -2.31
C LEU A 86 15.34 -4.41 -2.02
N LEU A 87 15.86 -3.38 -1.38
CA LEU A 87 15.23 -2.05 -1.24
C LEU A 87 15.79 -1.00 -2.21
N ALA A 88 16.52 -1.41 -3.22
CA ALA A 88 17.15 -0.55 -4.23
C ALA A 88 16.95 -1.10 -5.66
N LEU A 89 15.82 -1.77 -5.90
CA LEU A 89 15.43 -2.38 -7.17
C LEU A 89 14.46 -1.48 -7.95
N ASP A 90 14.50 -1.59 -9.27
CA ASP A 90 13.43 -1.08 -10.14
C ASP A 90 12.27 -2.09 -10.28
N MET A 91 11.34 -1.80 -11.21
CA MET A 91 10.18 -2.66 -11.44
C MET A 91 10.58 -4.02 -12.04
N GLU A 92 11.66 -4.09 -12.79
CA GLU A 92 12.23 -5.27 -13.44
C GLU A 92 13.09 -6.11 -12.48
N MET A 93 13.25 -5.70 -11.24
CA MET A 93 14.10 -6.31 -10.21
C MET A 93 15.61 -6.12 -10.46
N ASP A 94 15.99 -5.13 -11.27
CA ASP A 94 17.39 -4.78 -11.47
C ASP A 94 17.88 -3.80 -10.39
N PRO A 95 19.07 -4.00 -9.79
CA PRO A 95 19.67 -3.05 -8.85
C PRO A 95 19.93 -1.70 -9.49
N VAL A 96 19.45 -0.64 -8.87
CA VAL A 96 19.57 0.74 -9.36
C VAL A 96 20.67 1.47 -8.62
N PRO A 97 21.54 2.21 -9.31
CA PRO A 97 22.57 3.04 -8.65
C PRO A 97 21.97 4.28 -7.97
N GLY A 98 22.75 4.87 -7.06
CA GLY A 98 22.41 6.15 -6.42
C GLY A 98 21.76 6.02 -5.04
N TYR A 99 21.60 4.83 -4.52
CA TYR A 99 21.18 4.59 -3.14
C TYR A 99 22.38 4.54 -2.18
N ALA A 100 22.30 5.29 -1.08
CA ALA A 100 23.35 5.30 -0.06
C ALA A 100 23.49 3.95 0.65
N MET A 101 22.35 3.25 0.86
CA MET A 101 22.31 1.99 1.60
C MET A 101 22.79 0.77 0.82
N ALA A 102 22.84 0.84 -0.53
CA ALA A 102 23.14 -0.31 -1.38
C ALA A 102 23.83 0.16 -2.66
N ASN A 103 25.13 -0.10 -2.78
CA ASN A 103 25.93 0.34 -3.91
C ASN A 103 27.14 -0.60 -4.14
N TRP A 104 27.79 -0.46 -5.31
CA TRP A 104 28.94 -1.27 -5.68
C TRP A 104 30.19 -0.97 -4.88
N GLU A 105 30.36 0.26 -4.41
CA GLU A 105 31.50 0.71 -3.64
C GLU A 105 31.55 0.00 -2.29
N ASP A 106 30.41 -0.21 -1.64
CA ASP A 106 30.27 -0.90 -0.37
C ASP A 106 30.06 -2.43 -0.53
N GLY A 107 29.92 -2.93 -1.77
CA GLY A 107 29.86 -4.35 -2.10
C GLY A 107 28.51 -5.03 -1.79
N TYR A 108 27.41 -4.27 -1.67
CA TYR A 108 26.06 -4.80 -1.42
C TYR A 108 26.01 -5.75 -0.22
N GLY A 109 26.10 -5.24 0.98
CA GLY A 109 25.97 -6.03 2.21
C GLY A 109 24.55 -6.59 2.43
N ASP A 110 24.36 -7.30 3.53
CA ASP A 110 23.09 -7.87 3.93
C ASP A 110 22.41 -7.01 5.00
N PHE A 111 21.11 -7.20 5.12
CA PHE A 111 20.28 -6.86 6.27
C PHE A 111 19.60 -8.14 6.79
N THR A 112 19.11 -8.09 8.03
CA THR A 112 18.32 -9.18 8.61
C THR A 112 16.84 -8.93 8.38
N ILE A 113 16.14 -9.94 7.85
CA ILE A 113 14.68 -10.00 7.72
C ILE A 113 14.15 -10.57 9.02
N VAL A 114 13.47 -9.76 9.83
CA VAL A 114 13.04 -10.06 11.19
C VAL A 114 11.53 -10.30 11.24
N PRO A 115 11.03 -11.52 11.53
CA PRO A 115 9.60 -11.80 11.56
C PRO A 115 8.84 -10.99 12.62
N ASP A 116 7.72 -10.36 12.21
CA ASP A 116 6.71 -9.82 13.13
C ASP A 116 5.61 -10.87 13.36
N PHE A 117 5.74 -11.64 14.44
CA PHE A 117 4.82 -12.75 14.75
C PHE A 117 3.38 -12.30 14.97
N ALA A 118 3.13 -11.01 15.19
CA ALA A 118 1.76 -10.49 15.25
C ALA A 118 1.06 -10.54 13.88
N THR A 119 1.81 -10.75 12.79
CA THR A 119 1.31 -10.87 11.43
C THR A 119 1.20 -12.30 10.94
N LEU A 120 1.68 -13.28 11.74
CA LEU A 120 1.74 -14.69 11.37
C LEU A 120 0.34 -15.24 11.07
N ARG A 121 0.19 -15.93 9.92
CA ARG A 121 -1.10 -16.41 9.43
C ARG A 121 -1.00 -17.56 8.47
N ARG A 122 -2.09 -18.31 8.30
CA ARG A 122 -2.27 -19.27 7.21
C ARG A 122 -2.50 -18.54 5.89
N ILE A 123 -2.11 -19.20 4.81
CA ILE A 123 -2.39 -18.77 3.43
C ILE A 123 -3.28 -19.84 2.76
N PRO A 124 -4.62 -19.71 2.83
CA PRO A 124 -5.54 -20.78 2.44
C PRO A 124 -5.49 -21.16 0.95
N TRP A 125 -5.01 -20.28 0.08
CA TRP A 125 -4.87 -20.57 -1.36
C TRP A 125 -3.55 -21.25 -1.73
N LEU A 126 -2.66 -21.48 -0.76
CA LEU A 126 -1.42 -22.25 -0.91
C LEU A 126 -1.39 -23.33 0.16
N ASP A 127 -1.52 -24.59 -0.26
CA ASP A 127 -1.54 -25.73 0.65
C ASP A 127 -0.28 -25.77 1.52
N GLY A 128 -0.41 -26.15 2.78
CA GLY A 128 0.70 -26.30 3.73
C GLY A 128 1.49 -25.01 4.04
N THR A 129 0.93 -23.83 3.76
CA THR A 129 1.68 -22.58 3.80
C THR A 129 1.19 -21.63 4.88
N ALA A 130 2.12 -21.11 5.69
CA ALA A 130 1.96 -19.93 6.53
C ALA A 130 2.75 -18.75 5.95
N LEU A 131 2.39 -17.53 6.35
CA LEU A 131 3.08 -16.29 6.01
C LEU A 131 3.28 -15.45 7.27
N VAL A 132 4.45 -14.86 7.38
CA VAL A 132 4.78 -13.82 8.35
C VAL A 132 5.36 -12.61 7.62
N LEU A 133 4.83 -11.41 7.92
CA LEU A 133 5.48 -10.18 7.47
C LEU A 133 6.66 -9.88 8.38
N CYS A 134 7.68 -9.28 7.77
CA CYS A 134 8.94 -9.01 8.43
C CYS A 134 9.29 -7.53 8.37
N ASP A 135 9.95 -7.05 9.39
CA ASP A 135 10.73 -5.83 9.33
C ASP A 135 12.15 -6.15 8.80
N VAL A 136 12.90 -5.15 8.40
CA VAL A 136 14.30 -5.30 8.02
C VAL A 136 15.19 -4.44 8.92
N ALA A 137 16.30 -5.01 9.39
CA ALA A 137 17.23 -4.40 10.32
C ALA A 137 18.68 -4.59 9.88
N TRP A 138 19.52 -3.64 10.21
CA TRP A 138 20.98 -3.75 10.06
C TRP A 138 21.56 -4.77 11.03
N GLU A 139 22.83 -5.13 10.85
CA GLU A 139 23.54 -6.09 11.72
C GLU A 139 23.55 -5.67 13.21
N ASP A 140 23.55 -4.37 13.49
CA ASP A 140 23.47 -3.83 14.84
C ASP A 140 22.04 -3.83 15.44
N GLY A 141 21.06 -4.34 14.72
CA GLY A 141 19.66 -4.38 15.11
C GLY A 141 18.90 -3.08 14.88
N SER A 142 19.51 -2.03 14.37
CA SER A 142 18.82 -0.79 14.02
C SER A 142 17.94 -1.01 12.78
N PRO A 143 16.74 -0.36 12.71
CA PRO A 143 15.84 -0.54 11.58
C PRO A 143 16.42 0.07 10.29
N VAL A 144 16.15 -0.56 9.16
CA VAL A 144 16.38 0.03 7.83
C VAL A 144 15.29 1.05 7.58
N VAL A 145 15.54 2.31 7.89
CA VAL A 145 14.52 3.39 7.95
C VAL A 145 13.84 3.67 6.61
N ALA A 146 14.48 3.35 5.49
CA ALA A 146 13.92 3.51 4.14
C ALA A 146 12.92 2.40 3.76
N SER A 147 12.86 1.30 4.53
CA SER A 147 11.87 0.24 4.33
C SER A 147 10.45 0.80 4.44
N PRO A 148 9.56 0.49 3.49
CA PRO A 148 8.21 1.05 3.46
C PRO A 148 7.45 0.90 4.79
N ARG A 149 7.54 -0.26 5.43
CA ARG A 149 6.85 -0.51 6.69
C ARG A 149 7.43 0.36 7.82
N GLN A 150 8.74 0.59 7.85
CA GLN A 150 9.40 1.46 8.84
C GLN A 150 9.03 2.94 8.64
N VAL A 151 8.86 3.38 7.39
CA VAL A 151 8.39 4.74 7.08
C VAL A 151 6.99 4.98 7.65
N LEU A 152 6.08 3.99 7.54
CA LEU A 152 4.75 4.09 8.13
C LEU A 152 4.79 4.01 9.66
N LEU A 153 5.57 3.09 10.23
CA LEU A 153 5.73 2.94 11.68
C LEU A 153 6.19 4.25 12.35
N LYS A 154 7.11 4.98 11.74
CA LYS A 154 7.55 6.30 12.24
C LYS A 154 6.38 7.30 12.36
N GLN A 155 5.48 7.36 11.37
CA GLN A 155 4.33 8.26 11.43
C GLN A 155 3.24 7.73 12.38
N PHE A 156 3.10 6.42 12.48
CA PHE A 156 2.21 5.78 13.43
C PHE A 156 2.61 6.12 14.89
N ASP A 157 3.89 6.01 15.20
CA ASP A 157 4.43 6.36 16.53
C ASP A 157 4.26 7.86 16.82
N ARG A 158 4.45 8.73 15.80
CA ARG A 158 4.19 10.17 15.94
C ARG A 158 2.72 10.45 16.25
N ALA A 159 1.77 9.76 15.60
CA ALA A 159 0.35 9.91 15.90
C ALA A 159 0.05 9.49 17.35
N HIS A 160 0.61 8.38 17.82
CA HIS A 160 0.45 7.93 19.19
C HIS A 160 1.05 8.92 20.20
N ALA A 161 2.20 9.51 19.93
CA ALA A 161 2.79 10.56 20.76
C ALA A 161 1.91 11.81 20.89
N LEU A 162 1.07 12.09 19.86
CA LEU A 162 0.07 13.15 19.88
C LEU A 162 -1.28 12.74 20.50
N GLY A 163 -1.40 11.51 21.01
CA GLY A 163 -2.61 10.98 21.63
C GLY A 163 -3.63 10.39 20.66
N TYR A 164 -3.21 9.97 19.45
CA TYR A 164 -4.12 9.42 18.45
C TYR A 164 -3.69 8.05 17.94
N ALA A 165 -4.66 7.14 17.78
CA ALA A 165 -4.51 5.91 17.02
C ALA A 165 -5.03 6.14 15.59
N PRO A 166 -4.18 6.12 14.55
CA PRO A 166 -4.59 6.36 13.18
C PRO A 166 -5.28 5.11 12.61
N MET A 167 -6.52 5.28 12.11
CA MET A 167 -7.34 4.23 11.51
C MET A 167 -7.42 4.43 10.01
N PHE A 168 -7.10 3.37 9.24
CA PHE A 168 -7.04 3.42 7.79
C PHE A 168 -7.79 2.26 7.14
N ALA A 169 -8.22 2.47 5.90
CA ALA A 169 -8.70 1.46 4.97
C ALA A 169 -8.37 1.85 3.54
N SER A 170 -8.29 0.89 2.64
CA SER A 170 -8.20 1.13 1.20
C SER A 170 -9.35 0.41 0.47
N GLU A 171 -9.95 1.11 -0.49
CA GLU A 171 -10.81 0.56 -1.52
C GLU A 171 -9.92 0.31 -2.74
N LEU A 172 -9.63 -0.95 -3.06
CA LEU A 172 -8.64 -1.30 -4.08
C LEU A 172 -9.29 -1.94 -5.29
N GLU A 173 -9.18 -1.26 -6.43
CA GLU A 173 -9.71 -1.70 -7.71
C GLU A 173 -8.66 -2.46 -8.51
N PHE A 174 -9.12 -3.40 -9.35
CA PHE A 174 -8.28 -4.15 -10.30
C PHE A 174 -9.08 -4.63 -11.51
N TYR A 175 -8.36 -4.93 -12.57
CA TYR A 175 -8.91 -5.57 -13.76
C TYR A 175 -8.63 -7.07 -13.77
N LEU A 176 -9.63 -7.86 -14.17
CA LEU A 176 -9.57 -9.31 -14.32
C LEU A 176 -9.73 -9.69 -15.79
N TYR A 177 -8.79 -10.50 -16.30
CA TYR A 177 -8.74 -10.96 -17.69
C TYR A 177 -8.82 -12.49 -17.77
N ARG A 178 -9.40 -12.97 -18.89
CA ARG A 178 -9.46 -14.41 -19.23
C ARG A 178 -8.11 -14.96 -19.65
N ASP A 179 -7.22 -14.09 -20.12
CA ASP A 179 -5.86 -14.44 -20.48
C ASP A 179 -5.07 -14.79 -19.21
N SER A 180 -4.32 -15.89 -19.23
CA SER A 180 -3.35 -16.19 -18.19
C SER A 180 -2.23 -15.13 -18.21
N TYR A 181 -1.36 -15.12 -17.18
CA TYR A 181 -0.19 -14.23 -17.20
C TYR A 181 0.75 -14.55 -18.36
N GLU A 182 0.88 -15.83 -18.72
CA GLU A 182 1.68 -16.30 -19.85
C GLU A 182 1.09 -15.84 -21.20
N ASP A 183 -0.23 -15.96 -21.36
CA ASP A 183 -0.92 -15.47 -22.57
C ASP A 183 -0.84 -13.94 -22.67
N ALA A 184 -1.00 -13.22 -21.56
CA ALA A 184 -0.86 -11.78 -21.51
C ALA A 184 0.56 -11.34 -21.91
N ALA A 185 1.59 -12.01 -21.38
CA ALA A 185 2.98 -11.76 -21.76
C ALA A 185 3.25 -12.05 -23.24
N ALA A 186 2.74 -13.16 -23.77
CA ALA A 186 2.85 -13.50 -25.20
C ALA A 186 2.19 -12.48 -26.13
N LYS A 187 1.15 -11.79 -25.65
CA LYS A 187 0.47 -10.68 -26.36
C LYS A 187 1.15 -9.33 -26.13
N GLY A 188 2.25 -9.26 -25.36
CA GLY A 188 2.87 -7.98 -24.94
C GLY A 188 1.91 -7.11 -24.13
N TYR A 189 1.05 -7.74 -23.35
CA TYR A 189 0.03 -7.12 -22.47
C TYR A 189 -0.98 -6.24 -23.22
N ARG A 190 -1.31 -6.60 -24.47
CA ARG A 190 -2.24 -5.89 -25.34
C ARG A 190 -3.42 -6.78 -25.73
N ASP A 191 -4.53 -6.15 -26.06
CA ASP A 191 -5.74 -6.83 -26.53
C ASP A 191 -6.16 -8.01 -25.63
N LEU A 192 -6.02 -7.82 -24.32
CA LEU A 192 -6.44 -8.78 -23.32
C LEU A 192 -7.98 -8.85 -23.29
N THR A 193 -8.51 -10.02 -22.98
CA THR A 193 -9.94 -10.30 -22.97
C THR A 193 -10.50 -10.09 -21.57
N PRO A 194 -11.27 -9.03 -21.29
CA PRO A 194 -11.93 -8.87 -20.01
C PRO A 194 -12.86 -10.04 -19.71
N THR A 195 -12.99 -10.43 -18.45
CA THR A 195 -13.89 -11.53 -18.06
C THR A 195 -15.35 -11.22 -18.33
N VAL A 196 -15.75 -9.94 -18.23
CA VAL A 196 -17.09 -9.45 -18.52
C VAL A 196 -17.01 -8.45 -19.68
N PRO A 197 -17.80 -8.64 -20.76
CA PRO A 197 -17.69 -7.87 -21.98
C PRO A 197 -18.58 -6.61 -22.02
N TYR A 198 -18.97 -6.05 -20.86
CA TYR A 198 -19.76 -4.83 -20.71
C TYR A 198 -19.50 -4.19 -19.34
N ILE A 199 -19.96 -2.95 -19.16
CA ILE A 199 -19.81 -2.18 -17.92
C ILE A 199 -20.51 -2.94 -16.77
N MET A 200 -19.80 -3.15 -15.69
CA MET A 200 -20.25 -3.99 -14.59
C MET A 200 -20.92 -3.22 -13.45
N ASP A 201 -20.62 -1.97 -13.31
CA ASP A 201 -20.89 -1.08 -12.18
C ASP A 201 -22.17 -1.44 -11.37
N TYR A 202 -21.97 -1.99 -10.18
CA TYR A 202 -23.02 -2.52 -9.28
C TYR A 202 -23.95 -3.59 -9.90
N HIS A 203 -23.71 -4.06 -11.13
CA HIS A 203 -24.59 -5.02 -11.81
C HIS A 203 -24.33 -6.45 -11.34
N ILE A 204 -25.22 -6.99 -10.50
CA ILE A 204 -25.06 -8.31 -9.86
C ILE A 204 -24.89 -9.45 -10.88
N LEU A 205 -25.66 -9.47 -11.98
CA LEU A 205 -25.50 -10.50 -13.02
C LEU A 205 -24.12 -10.45 -13.67
N ALA A 206 -23.53 -9.25 -13.80
CA ALA A 206 -22.18 -9.11 -14.35
C ALA A 206 -21.14 -9.76 -13.43
N THR A 207 -21.19 -9.47 -12.12
CA THR A 207 -20.27 -10.06 -11.14
C THR A 207 -20.51 -11.56 -10.92
N THR A 208 -21.72 -12.09 -11.21
CA THR A 208 -21.99 -13.54 -11.18
C THR A 208 -21.08 -14.32 -12.14
N ARG A 209 -20.62 -13.70 -13.24
CA ARG A 209 -19.73 -14.35 -14.21
C ARG A 209 -18.33 -14.64 -13.62
N ASP A 210 -17.92 -13.83 -12.67
CA ASP A 210 -16.60 -13.90 -12.03
C ASP A 210 -16.70 -14.41 -10.58
N GLU A 211 -17.90 -14.85 -10.16
CA GLU A 211 -18.17 -15.23 -8.76
C GLU A 211 -17.27 -16.37 -8.28
N ASP A 212 -16.98 -17.36 -9.11
CA ASP A 212 -16.09 -18.46 -8.73
C ASP A 212 -14.70 -17.94 -8.32
N PHE A 213 -14.15 -16.99 -9.05
CA PHE A 213 -12.89 -16.34 -8.72
C PHE A 213 -13.03 -15.40 -7.50
N MET A 214 -14.00 -14.50 -7.54
CA MET A 214 -14.20 -13.51 -6.48
C MET A 214 -14.54 -14.15 -5.14
N ARG A 215 -15.27 -15.27 -5.15
CA ARG A 215 -15.55 -16.06 -3.96
C ARG A 215 -14.27 -16.67 -3.38
N GLN A 216 -13.38 -17.22 -4.22
CA GLN A 216 -12.09 -17.73 -3.76
C GLN A 216 -11.25 -16.63 -3.13
N VAL A 217 -11.23 -15.42 -3.72
CA VAL A 217 -10.54 -14.26 -3.14
C VAL A 217 -11.13 -13.89 -1.78
N ARG A 218 -12.47 -13.72 -1.67
CA ARG A 218 -13.12 -13.35 -0.40
C ARG A 218 -12.86 -14.38 0.69
N LEU A 219 -13.04 -15.67 0.41
CA LEU A 219 -12.82 -16.74 1.38
C LEU A 219 -11.34 -16.93 1.71
N GLY A 220 -10.45 -16.79 0.71
CA GLY A 220 -9.02 -16.83 0.92
C GLY A 220 -8.56 -15.72 1.88
N MET A 221 -8.98 -14.48 1.65
CA MET A 221 -8.66 -13.37 2.53
C MET A 221 -9.23 -13.58 3.94
N GLN A 222 -10.50 -13.99 4.05
CA GLN A 222 -11.12 -14.27 5.35
C GLN A 222 -10.33 -15.35 6.13
N GLY A 223 -9.99 -16.45 5.48
CA GLY A 223 -9.21 -17.54 6.07
C GLY A 223 -7.74 -17.21 6.30
N ALA A 224 -7.25 -16.07 5.78
CA ALA A 224 -5.93 -15.50 6.07
C ALA A 224 -5.98 -14.40 7.16
N GLY A 225 -7.07 -14.27 7.91
CA GLY A 225 -7.20 -13.26 8.95
C GLY A 225 -7.41 -11.84 8.42
N ILE A 226 -7.89 -11.70 7.18
CA ILE A 226 -8.20 -10.41 6.56
C ILE A 226 -9.72 -10.29 6.42
N PRO A 227 -10.41 -9.55 7.31
CA PRO A 227 -11.86 -9.38 7.24
C PRO A 227 -12.28 -8.63 5.98
N VAL A 228 -13.01 -9.30 5.11
CA VAL A 228 -13.61 -8.72 3.90
C VAL A 228 -15.02 -8.23 4.22
N GLU A 229 -15.35 -7.02 3.79
CA GLU A 229 -16.70 -6.47 3.91
C GLU A 229 -17.57 -6.87 2.71
N PHE A 230 -17.10 -6.54 1.51
CA PHE A 230 -17.80 -6.86 0.25
C PHE A 230 -16.87 -6.81 -0.96
N SER A 231 -17.38 -7.24 -2.10
CA SER A 231 -16.82 -7.00 -3.42
C SER A 231 -17.91 -6.54 -4.37
N LYS A 232 -17.56 -5.71 -5.34
CA LYS A 232 -18.48 -5.23 -6.36
C LYS A 232 -17.80 -5.13 -7.74
N GLY A 233 -18.62 -5.07 -8.80
CA GLY A 233 -18.17 -4.66 -10.12
C GLY A 233 -17.98 -3.15 -10.18
N GLU A 234 -16.97 -2.72 -10.91
CA GLU A 234 -16.61 -1.33 -11.15
C GLU A 234 -17.09 -0.83 -12.52
N ALA A 235 -16.78 0.44 -12.80
CA ALA A 235 -17.33 1.19 -13.91
C ALA A 235 -16.81 0.76 -15.30
N TRP A 236 -16.07 -0.35 -15.42
CA TRP A 236 -15.55 -0.85 -16.68
C TRP A 236 -15.62 -2.37 -16.81
N TYR A 237 -15.18 -2.89 -17.97
CA TYR A 237 -15.24 -4.31 -18.36
C TYR A 237 -14.25 -5.14 -17.54
N GLY A 238 -14.73 -6.11 -16.77
CA GLY A 238 -13.89 -6.94 -15.94
C GLY A 238 -13.20 -6.21 -14.78
N GLN A 239 -13.67 -4.99 -14.42
CA GLN A 239 -13.12 -4.24 -13.30
C GLN A 239 -13.87 -4.55 -12.02
N HIS A 240 -13.13 -4.88 -10.97
CA HIS A 240 -13.64 -5.25 -9.65
C HIS A 240 -13.02 -4.39 -8.55
N GLU A 241 -13.75 -4.25 -7.46
CA GLU A 241 -13.28 -3.70 -6.19
C GLU A 241 -13.57 -4.70 -5.07
N LEU A 242 -12.65 -4.81 -4.12
CA LEU A 242 -12.86 -5.53 -2.88
C LEU A 242 -12.49 -4.66 -1.70
N ASN A 243 -13.39 -4.59 -0.74
CA ASN A 243 -13.23 -3.79 0.47
C ASN A 243 -12.92 -4.66 1.68
N MET A 244 -11.87 -4.28 2.37
CA MET A 244 -11.46 -4.88 3.63
C MET A 244 -11.87 -3.97 4.79
N ARG A 245 -12.23 -4.58 5.90
CA ARG A 245 -12.55 -3.82 7.11
C ARG A 245 -11.35 -2.99 7.55
N TYR A 246 -11.60 -1.72 7.90
CA TYR A 246 -10.60 -0.81 8.43
C TYR A 246 -9.88 -1.37 9.68
N ALA A 247 -8.66 -0.94 9.88
CA ALA A 247 -7.85 -1.26 11.05
C ALA A 247 -6.93 -0.07 11.38
N ASP A 248 -6.08 -0.24 12.38
CA ASP A 248 -4.96 0.68 12.54
C ASP A 248 -4.11 0.73 11.25
N ALA A 249 -3.41 1.84 11.04
CA ALA A 249 -2.74 2.11 9.77
C ALA A 249 -1.75 0.99 9.34
N VAL A 250 -0.99 0.43 10.30
CA VAL A 250 0.00 -0.62 10.01
C VAL A 250 -0.69 -1.92 9.64
N THR A 251 -1.65 -2.37 10.45
CA THR A 251 -2.45 -3.58 10.16
C THR A 251 -3.20 -3.45 8.85
N SER A 252 -3.73 -2.27 8.52
CA SER A 252 -4.43 -2.05 7.25
C SER A 252 -3.47 -2.14 6.05
N ALA A 253 -2.27 -1.58 6.14
CA ALA A 253 -1.25 -1.69 5.10
C ALA A 253 -0.73 -3.15 4.95
N ASP A 254 -0.50 -3.85 6.06
CA ASP A 254 -0.13 -5.27 6.09
C ASP A 254 -1.19 -6.12 5.34
N ARG A 255 -2.48 -5.90 5.60
CA ARG A 255 -3.59 -6.58 4.92
C ARG A 255 -3.65 -6.27 3.44
N HIS A 256 -3.44 -5.02 3.06
CA HIS A 256 -3.47 -4.58 1.67
C HIS A 256 -2.41 -5.30 0.83
N VAL A 257 -1.15 -5.37 1.28
CA VAL A 257 -0.08 -6.02 0.51
C VAL A 257 -0.30 -7.53 0.38
N ILE A 258 -0.81 -8.18 1.44
CA ILE A 258 -1.18 -9.60 1.40
C ILE A 258 -2.35 -9.82 0.44
N TYR A 259 -3.38 -8.98 0.50
CA TYR A 259 -4.52 -9.02 -0.43
C TYR A 259 -4.05 -8.86 -1.89
N LYS A 260 -3.28 -7.81 -2.18
CA LYS A 260 -2.78 -7.53 -3.55
C LYS A 260 -1.96 -8.69 -4.12
N ASN A 261 -1.10 -9.31 -3.30
CA ASN A 261 -0.35 -10.49 -3.68
C ASN A 261 -1.26 -11.73 -3.83
N GLY A 262 -2.13 -11.98 -2.87
CA GLY A 262 -3.01 -13.15 -2.85
C GLY A 262 -4.00 -13.17 -4.02
N VAL A 263 -4.56 -12.02 -4.41
CA VAL A 263 -5.42 -11.92 -5.62
C VAL A 263 -4.65 -12.35 -6.87
N LYS A 264 -3.38 -11.95 -7.01
CA LYS A 264 -2.52 -12.36 -8.13
C LYS A 264 -2.21 -13.87 -8.11
N GLU A 265 -1.91 -14.42 -6.92
CA GLU A 265 -1.64 -15.85 -6.77
C GLU A 265 -2.88 -16.70 -7.06
N ILE A 266 -4.06 -16.29 -6.60
CA ILE A 266 -5.33 -16.97 -6.89
C ILE A 266 -5.65 -16.87 -8.39
N ALA A 267 -5.45 -15.72 -9.03
CA ALA A 267 -5.63 -15.55 -10.48
C ALA A 267 -4.70 -16.49 -11.27
N TYR A 268 -3.41 -16.50 -10.93
CA TYR A 268 -2.43 -17.40 -11.54
C TYR A 268 -2.89 -18.89 -11.46
N ARG A 269 -3.31 -19.34 -10.28
CA ARG A 269 -3.80 -20.71 -10.06
C ARG A 269 -5.11 -21.00 -10.79
N SER A 270 -5.88 -19.98 -11.10
CA SER A 270 -7.16 -20.09 -11.83
C SER A 270 -7.01 -19.96 -13.35
N GLY A 271 -5.78 -19.80 -13.87
CA GLY A 271 -5.52 -19.57 -15.30
C GLY A 271 -6.04 -18.21 -15.80
N LEU A 272 -6.14 -17.23 -14.92
CA LEU A 272 -6.56 -15.88 -15.18
C LEU A 272 -5.39 -14.91 -14.91
N SER A 273 -5.55 -13.64 -15.31
CA SER A 273 -4.63 -12.58 -14.87
C SER A 273 -5.37 -11.37 -14.32
N VAL A 274 -4.73 -10.70 -13.37
CA VAL A 274 -5.20 -9.44 -12.79
C VAL A 274 -4.13 -8.37 -12.92
N THR A 275 -4.57 -7.12 -13.03
CA THR A 275 -3.67 -5.97 -12.96
C THR A 275 -4.18 -4.90 -12.02
N PHE A 276 -3.27 -4.34 -11.24
CA PHE A 276 -3.46 -3.18 -10.39
C PHE A 276 -2.80 -1.93 -11.00
N MET A 277 -2.59 -1.89 -12.31
CA MET A 277 -2.15 -0.67 -12.99
C MET A 277 -3.17 0.45 -12.75
N ALA A 278 -2.69 1.66 -12.48
CA ALA A 278 -3.57 2.82 -12.33
C ALA A 278 -4.34 3.14 -13.63
N LYS A 279 -3.76 2.84 -14.79
CA LYS A 279 -4.36 3.02 -16.12
C LYS A 279 -3.91 1.91 -17.08
N PRO A 280 -4.66 0.79 -17.19
CA PRO A 280 -4.25 -0.35 -18.04
C PRO A 280 -4.26 -0.03 -19.53
N SER A 281 -5.19 0.82 -19.98
CA SER A 281 -5.34 1.21 -21.38
C SER A 281 -5.82 2.66 -21.47
N GLU A 282 -5.52 3.33 -22.56
CA GLU A 282 -5.99 4.71 -22.81
C GLU A 282 -7.52 4.83 -22.85
N LYS A 283 -8.21 3.74 -23.20
CA LYS A 283 -9.67 3.68 -23.35
C LYS A 283 -10.39 3.26 -22.09
N ASP A 284 -9.71 2.55 -21.19
CA ASP A 284 -10.31 2.01 -19.99
C ASP A 284 -10.41 3.07 -18.90
N ILE A 285 -11.33 2.92 -17.96
CA ILE A 285 -11.33 3.70 -16.73
C ILE A 285 -10.11 3.30 -15.89
N GLY A 286 -9.51 4.24 -15.17
CA GLY A 286 -8.40 3.95 -14.28
C GLY A 286 -8.82 3.14 -13.05
N SER A 287 -7.90 2.39 -12.46
CA SER A 287 -8.11 1.72 -11.18
C SER A 287 -7.61 2.57 -10.03
N SER A 288 -8.48 2.79 -9.06
CA SER A 288 -8.22 3.60 -7.86
C SER A 288 -7.74 2.74 -6.69
N CYS A 289 -7.09 3.41 -5.76
CA CYS A 289 -6.97 2.99 -4.36
C CYS A 289 -7.47 4.16 -3.50
N HIS A 290 -8.77 4.24 -3.23
CA HIS A 290 -9.25 5.27 -2.33
C HIS A 290 -8.80 4.94 -0.91
N ILE A 291 -8.12 5.91 -0.26
CA ILE A 291 -7.59 5.72 1.08
C ILE A 291 -8.45 6.49 2.07
N HIS A 292 -9.08 5.74 2.97
CA HIS A 292 -9.83 6.30 4.08
C HIS A 292 -8.94 6.47 5.29
N SER A 293 -9.06 7.60 5.98
CA SER A 293 -8.34 7.86 7.22
C SER A 293 -9.19 8.56 8.26
N SER A 294 -9.01 8.18 9.51
CA SER A 294 -9.54 8.86 10.70
C SER A 294 -8.58 8.68 11.86
N LEU A 295 -8.77 9.48 12.90
CA LEU A 295 -8.01 9.37 14.14
C LEU A 295 -8.95 8.97 15.28
N VAL A 296 -8.52 8.06 16.12
CA VAL A 296 -9.19 7.68 17.36
C VAL A 296 -8.36 8.20 18.53
N SER A 297 -8.99 8.91 19.46
CA SER A 297 -8.33 9.37 20.69
C SER A 297 -7.88 8.15 21.51
N THR A 298 -6.64 8.16 21.98
CA THR A 298 -6.11 7.09 22.84
C THR A 298 -6.61 7.18 24.29
N GLU A 299 -7.22 8.31 24.68
CA GLU A 299 -7.72 8.55 26.03
C GLU A 299 -9.10 7.91 26.24
N ASP A 300 -10.04 8.14 25.31
CA ASP A 300 -11.44 7.72 25.43
C ASP A 300 -11.92 6.77 24.33
N GLU A 301 -11.03 6.38 23.43
CA GLU A 301 -11.29 5.48 22.30
C GLU A 301 -12.40 5.95 21.35
N THR A 302 -12.66 7.26 21.27
CA THR A 302 -13.65 7.84 20.36
C THR A 302 -13.00 8.42 19.11
N ASN A 303 -13.79 8.59 18.06
CA ASN A 303 -13.32 9.24 16.83
C ASN A 303 -13.01 10.73 17.11
N ALA A 304 -11.73 11.12 17.00
CA ALA A 304 -11.27 12.49 17.28
C ALA A 304 -11.79 13.53 16.28
N PHE A 305 -12.38 13.11 15.16
CA PHE A 305 -12.93 14.03 14.14
C PHE A 305 -14.30 14.60 14.48
N VAL A 306 -14.96 14.05 15.52
CA VAL A 306 -16.29 14.48 15.94
C VAL A 306 -16.42 14.49 17.47
N ASP A 307 -17.25 15.41 17.95
CA ASP A 307 -17.69 15.48 19.34
C ASP A 307 -19.22 15.60 19.43
N GLY A 308 -19.74 15.92 20.61
CA GLY A 308 -21.19 16.15 20.82
C GLY A 308 -21.75 17.37 20.09
N HIS A 309 -20.92 18.23 19.50
CA HIS A 309 -21.28 19.48 18.84
C HIS A 309 -21.06 19.43 17.32
N GLY A 310 -20.37 18.41 16.79
CA GLY A 310 -20.12 18.23 15.36
C GLY A 310 -18.69 17.86 15.03
N GLU A 311 -18.15 18.44 13.96
CA GLU A 311 -16.75 18.25 13.55
C GLU A 311 -15.82 19.09 14.44
N THR A 312 -14.72 18.46 14.88
CA THR A 312 -13.72 19.08 15.76
C THR A 312 -12.69 19.91 15.00
N ASP A 313 -11.91 20.70 15.71
CA ASP A 313 -10.74 21.37 15.15
C ASP A 313 -9.68 20.34 14.69
N VAL A 314 -9.57 19.19 15.37
CA VAL A 314 -8.69 18.09 14.93
C VAL A 314 -9.05 17.64 13.50
N PHE A 315 -10.34 17.44 13.21
CA PHE A 315 -10.79 17.11 11.84
C PHE A 315 -10.41 18.19 10.84
N ARG A 316 -10.70 19.45 11.17
CA ARG A 316 -10.43 20.59 10.27
C ARG A 316 -8.95 20.74 9.98
N HIS A 317 -8.12 20.67 11.01
CA HIS A 317 -6.68 20.82 10.86
C HIS A 317 -6.04 19.61 10.14
N TYR A 318 -6.51 18.39 10.43
CA TYR A 318 -6.08 17.19 9.69
C TYR A 318 -6.34 17.34 8.18
N LEU A 319 -7.57 17.72 7.82
CA LEU A 319 -7.94 17.96 6.42
C LEU A 319 -7.14 19.13 5.81
N GLY A 320 -6.86 20.18 6.60
CA GLY A 320 -6.02 21.30 6.22
C GLY A 320 -4.61 20.86 5.86
N GLY A 321 -4.01 20.01 6.67
CA GLY A 321 -2.68 19.41 6.43
C GLY A 321 -2.65 18.54 5.17
N LEU A 322 -3.66 17.69 4.97
CA LEU A 322 -3.79 16.89 3.75
C LEU A 322 -3.79 17.78 2.50
N ARG A 323 -4.60 18.82 2.49
CA ARG A 323 -4.67 19.75 1.35
C ARG A 323 -3.37 20.51 1.12
N LYS A 324 -2.72 20.93 2.19
CA LYS A 324 -1.47 21.70 2.14
C LYS A 324 -0.34 20.90 1.51
N HIS A 325 -0.22 19.60 1.83
CA HIS A 325 0.96 18.81 1.53
C HIS A 325 0.77 17.76 0.42
N VAL A 326 -0.46 17.42 0.02
CA VAL A 326 -0.70 16.28 -0.92
C VAL A 326 0.03 16.43 -2.25
N ARG A 327 0.25 17.64 -2.75
CA ARG A 327 0.97 17.85 -4.00
C ARG A 327 2.45 17.51 -3.90
N GLU A 328 3.11 17.94 -2.84
CA GLU A 328 4.53 17.62 -2.60
C GLU A 328 4.74 16.17 -2.18
N LEU A 329 3.67 15.48 -1.76
CA LEU A 329 3.65 14.03 -1.48
C LEU A 329 3.18 13.20 -2.68
N ALA A 330 2.97 13.80 -3.84
CA ALA A 330 2.44 13.09 -5.01
C ALA A 330 3.27 11.87 -5.41
N LEU A 331 4.60 11.93 -5.27
CA LEU A 331 5.51 10.80 -5.51
C LEU A 331 5.17 9.57 -4.65
N LEU A 332 4.66 9.75 -3.42
CA LEU A 332 4.33 8.65 -2.50
C LEU A 332 2.97 8.00 -2.80
N ILE A 333 2.04 8.74 -3.42
CA ILE A 333 0.67 8.29 -3.67
C ILE A 333 0.35 8.03 -5.15
N ALA A 334 1.22 8.46 -6.05
CA ALA A 334 1.17 8.25 -7.49
C ALA A 334 2.60 7.97 -7.99
N PRO A 335 3.16 6.77 -7.70
CA PRO A 335 4.60 6.52 -7.74
C PRO A 335 5.16 6.23 -9.14
N SER A 336 4.30 6.07 -10.16
CA SER A 336 4.72 5.67 -11.50
C SER A 336 4.28 6.65 -12.58
N VAL A 337 4.91 6.61 -13.75
CA VAL A 337 4.45 7.37 -14.94
C VAL A 337 3.01 6.99 -15.30
N ASN A 338 2.61 5.74 -15.05
CA ASN A 338 1.27 5.25 -15.34
C ASN A 338 0.22 5.86 -14.39
N SER A 339 0.55 6.16 -13.14
CA SER A 339 -0.35 6.77 -12.16
C SER A 339 -0.98 8.05 -12.69
N TYR A 340 -0.21 8.90 -13.36
CA TYR A 340 -0.65 10.22 -13.86
C TYR A 340 -1.55 10.14 -15.10
N LYS A 341 -1.56 9.00 -15.81
CA LYS A 341 -2.46 8.76 -16.94
C LYS A 341 -3.92 8.55 -16.51
N ARG A 342 -4.15 8.34 -15.21
CA ARG A 342 -5.48 8.20 -14.63
C ARG A 342 -6.18 9.55 -14.45
N TYR A 343 -5.44 10.65 -14.24
CA TYR A 343 -5.98 11.97 -13.96
C TYR A 343 -6.43 12.68 -15.23
N ALA A 344 -7.69 12.52 -15.58
CA ALA A 344 -8.34 13.18 -16.70
C ALA A 344 -9.71 13.74 -16.28
N ALA A 345 -10.15 14.79 -16.94
CA ALA A 345 -11.49 15.34 -16.69
C ALA A 345 -12.57 14.26 -16.93
N GLU A 346 -13.58 14.22 -16.08
CA GLU A 346 -14.71 13.29 -16.14
C GLU A 346 -14.34 11.79 -16.05
N SER A 347 -13.12 11.48 -15.55
CA SER A 347 -12.64 10.09 -15.43
C SER A 347 -12.90 9.46 -14.06
N TRP A 348 -13.68 10.09 -13.18
CA TRP A 348 -13.87 9.76 -11.76
C TRP A 348 -12.61 9.87 -10.91
N ALA A 349 -11.43 10.08 -11.51
CA ALA A 349 -10.20 10.41 -10.81
C ALA A 349 -10.11 11.92 -10.60
N PRO A 350 -9.85 12.40 -9.37
CA PRO A 350 -9.78 13.84 -9.11
C PRO A 350 -8.54 14.44 -9.78
N THR A 351 -8.69 15.64 -10.34
CA THR A 351 -7.60 16.39 -10.97
C THR A 351 -7.13 17.58 -10.12
N SER A 352 -7.78 17.80 -8.98
CA SER A 352 -7.51 18.94 -8.10
C SER A 352 -7.46 18.53 -6.63
N VAL A 353 -6.81 19.38 -5.83
CA VAL A 353 -6.66 19.24 -4.37
C VAL A 353 -7.86 19.86 -3.64
N SER A 354 -9.06 19.63 -4.16
CA SER A 354 -10.31 20.11 -3.58
C SER A 354 -10.86 19.15 -2.54
N TRP A 355 -11.75 19.65 -1.66
CA TRP A 355 -12.48 18.83 -0.73
C TRP A 355 -13.97 19.17 -0.71
N GLY A 356 -14.79 18.18 -0.43
CA GLY A 356 -16.24 18.38 -0.32
C GLY A 356 -16.91 17.22 0.40
N ARG A 357 -18.07 17.52 1.05
CA ARG A 357 -18.89 16.49 1.70
C ARG A 357 -19.63 15.69 0.66
N ASP A 358 -19.42 14.37 0.73
CA ASP A 358 -19.99 13.37 -0.20
C ASP A 358 -19.83 13.73 -1.69
N ASN A 359 -18.71 14.41 -2.04
CA ASN A 359 -18.43 14.85 -3.40
C ASN A 359 -17.35 14.00 -4.05
N ARG A 360 -17.74 13.09 -4.96
CA ARG A 360 -16.84 12.16 -5.67
C ARG A 360 -15.93 12.82 -6.71
N THR A 361 -16.14 14.09 -7.04
CA THR A 361 -15.26 14.81 -7.98
C THR A 361 -14.06 15.47 -7.29
N CYS A 362 -14.09 15.58 -5.96
CA CYS A 362 -13.02 16.16 -5.15
C CYS A 362 -11.87 15.17 -4.88
N GLY A 363 -10.67 15.70 -4.66
CA GLY A 363 -9.51 14.94 -4.18
C GLY A 363 -9.71 14.34 -2.79
N PHE A 364 -10.40 15.10 -1.91
CA PHE A 364 -10.77 14.66 -0.57
C PHE A 364 -12.29 14.70 -0.40
N ARG A 365 -12.88 13.54 -0.22
CA ARG A 365 -14.32 13.38 0.03
C ARG A 365 -14.53 13.09 1.50
N ILE A 366 -15.40 13.87 2.15
CA ILE A 366 -15.73 13.69 3.57
C ILE A 366 -16.94 12.79 3.66
N VAL A 367 -16.78 11.66 4.35
CA VAL A 367 -17.80 10.61 4.45
C VAL A 367 -18.03 10.17 5.89
N GLY A 368 -19.14 9.44 6.10
CA GLY A 368 -19.55 8.94 7.40
C GLY A 368 -20.24 10.00 8.27
N HIS A 369 -20.85 9.54 9.36
CA HIS A 369 -21.54 10.37 10.34
C HIS A 369 -21.17 9.93 11.76
N GLY A 370 -21.12 10.86 12.72
CA GLY A 370 -20.73 10.55 14.08
C GLY A 370 -19.42 9.78 14.13
N GLN A 371 -19.35 8.71 14.88
CA GLN A 371 -18.13 7.89 15.05
C GLN A 371 -17.58 7.26 13.77
N SER A 372 -18.32 7.29 12.64
CA SER A 372 -17.83 6.82 11.35
C SER A 372 -17.23 7.94 10.47
N ARG A 373 -17.13 9.19 10.96
CA ARG A 373 -16.55 10.32 10.23
C ARG A 373 -15.11 10.04 9.84
N ARG A 374 -14.79 10.24 8.54
CA ARG A 374 -13.46 10.02 7.99
C ARG A 374 -13.23 10.85 6.73
N VAL A 375 -11.98 10.99 6.34
CA VAL A 375 -11.56 11.56 5.07
C VAL A 375 -11.24 10.43 4.11
N GLU A 376 -11.80 10.47 2.92
CA GLU A 376 -11.46 9.62 1.77
C GLU A 376 -10.57 10.42 0.82
N CYS A 377 -9.31 10.02 0.69
CA CYS A 377 -8.41 10.52 -0.34
C CYS A 377 -8.60 9.69 -1.61
N ARG A 378 -9.12 10.32 -2.68
CA ARG A 378 -9.46 9.67 -3.95
C ARG A 378 -8.34 9.75 -4.99
N ILE A 379 -7.23 10.39 -4.64
CA ILE A 379 -6.10 10.65 -5.53
C ILE A 379 -5.32 9.38 -5.85
N PRO A 380 -4.95 8.49 -4.90
CA PRO A 380 -4.10 7.35 -5.19
C PRO A 380 -4.69 6.37 -6.21
N GLY A 381 -3.83 5.84 -7.08
CA GLY A 381 -4.16 4.73 -7.97
C GLY A 381 -3.89 3.37 -7.33
N ALA A 382 -4.36 2.31 -7.96
CA ALA A 382 -4.20 0.93 -7.46
C ALA A 382 -2.72 0.45 -7.45
N ASP A 383 -1.84 1.19 -8.08
CA ASP A 383 -0.38 0.98 -8.09
C ASP A 383 0.34 1.51 -6.84
N VAL A 384 -0.35 2.21 -5.95
CA VAL A 384 0.24 2.75 -4.72
C VAL A 384 0.83 1.64 -3.82
N ASN A 385 1.98 1.95 -3.20
CA ASN A 385 2.47 1.20 -2.04
C ASN A 385 1.72 1.68 -0.80
N PRO A 386 0.91 0.83 -0.12
CA PRO A 386 0.04 1.28 0.96
C PRO A 386 0.81 1.85 2.15
N TYR A 387 1.97 1.28 2.50
CA TYR A 387 2.77 1.80 3.61
C TYR A 387 3.20 3.25 3.36
N ILE A 388 3.66 3.52 2.14
CA ILE A 388 4.18 4.84 1.77
C ILE A 388 3.03 5.83 1.57
N GLY A 389 1.95 5.40 0.91
CA GLY A 389 0.76 6.22 0.74
C GLY A 389 0.12 6.61 2.07
N TYR A 390 -0.03 5.65 2.99
CA TYR A 390 -0.57 5.92 4.33
C TYR A 390 0.37 6.82 5.15
N ALA A 391 1.69 6.55 5.12
CA ALA A 391 2.67 7.39 5.81
C ALA A 391 2.63 8.84 5.32
N GLY A 392 2.51 9.05 3.99
CA GLY A 392 2.39 10.39 3.41
C GLY A 392 1.14 11.12 3.90
N LEU A 393 -0.02 10.48 3.80
CA LEU A 393 -1.28 11.08 4.22
C LEU A 393 -1.32 11.32 5.74
N LEU A 394 -0.82 10.38 6.53
CA LEU A 394 -0.76 10.53 7.99
C LEU A 394 0.17 11.68 8.39
N ALA A 395 1.37 11.74 7.82
CA ALA A 395 2.33 12.82 8.10
C ALA A 395 1.73 14.19 7.77
N ALA A 396 1.06 14.32 6.63
CA ALA A 396 0.38 15.56 6.22
C ALA A 396 -0.74 15.96 7.19
N GLY A 397 -1.59 15.00 7.57
CA GLY A 397 -2.67 15.25 8.51
C GLY A 397 -2.18 15.68 9.90
N LEU A 398 -1.11 15.03 10.41
CA LEU A 398 -0.50 15.38 11.71
C LEU A 398 0.16 16.75 11.68
N ASP A 399 0.89 17.11 10.60
CA ASP A 399 1.40 18.49 10.44
C ASP A 399 0.28 19.51 10.46
N GLY A 400 -0.85 19.18 9.82
CA GLY A 400 -2.02 20.04 9.84
C GLY A 400 -2.56 20.30 11.23
N ILE A 401 -2.60 19.28 12.09
CA ILE A 401 -3.02 19.40 13.49
C ILE A 401 -2.02 20.28 14.27
N GLU A 402 -0.73 19.99 14.16
CA GLU A 402 0.33 20.74 14.88
C GLU A 402 0.44 22.19 14.42
N SER A 403 0.22 22.48 13.14
CA SER A 403 0.29 23.83 12.56
C SER A 403 -1.04 24.58 12.54
N ASN A 404 -2.14 23.97 13.00
CA ASN A 404 -3.50 24.49 12.92
C ASN A 404 -3.90 24.89 11.48
N ALA A 405 -3.60 24.04 10.51
CA ALA A 405 -3.84 24.30 9.10
C ALA A 405 -5.34 24.42 8.77
N ASP A 406 -5.69 25.43 7.99
CA ASP A 406 -7.07 25.61 7.53
C ASP A 406 -7.31 24.85 6.21
N PRO A 407 -8.33 23.99 6.10
CA PRO A 407 -8.68 23.33 4.85
C PRO A 407 -9.22 24.28 3.78
N GLY A 408 -9.50 25.54 4.10
CA GLY A 408 -10.16 26.47 3.20
C GLY A 408 -11.62 26.08 2.91
N PRO A 409 -12.27 26.73 1.94
CA PRO A 409 -13.68 26.52 1.67
C PRO A 409 -13.98 25.13 1.09
N GLU A 410 -15.14 24.59 1.49
CA GLU A 410 -15.71 23.39 0.87
C GLU A 410 -16.10 23.68 -0.57
N LEU A 411 -15.70 22.78 -1.50
CA LEU A 411 -16.12 22.85 -2.88
C LEU A 411 -17.50 22.17 -3.04
N LYS A 412 -18.44 22.91 -3.58
CA LYS A 412 -19.79 22.43 -3.93
C LYS A 412 -19.91 22.34 -5.45
N GLY A 413 -20.46 21.23 -5.93
CA GLY A 413 -20.64 20.98 -7.36
C GLY A 413 -19.47 20.26 -7.99
N ASN A 414 -19.28 20.42 -9.31
CA ASN A 414 -18.32 19.69 -10.11
C ASN A 414 -16.90 20.24 -9.97
N ALA A 415 -15.98 19.48 -9.35
CA ALA A 415 -14.60 19.91 -9.14
C ALA A 415 -13.79 20.00 -10.46
N TYR A 416 -14.20 19.31 -11.52
CA TYR A 416 -13.54 19.42 -12.83
C TYR A 416 -13.76 20.78 -13.52
N GLU A 417 -14.84 21.49 -13.15
CA GLU A 417 -15.19 22.81 -13.67
C GLU A 417 -14.79 23.96 -12.74
N ALA A 418 -14.32 23.65 -11.53
CA ALA A 418 -13.95 24.63 -10.53
C ALA A 418 -12.56 25.21 -10.82
N GLY A 419 -12.50 26.27 -11.63
CA GLY A 419 -11.25 26.87 -12.11
C GLY A 419 -10.33 27.48 -11.04
N GLU A 420 -10.75 27.57 -9.78
CA GLU A 420 -9.94 28.09 -8.65
C GLU A 420 -9.29 26.99 -7.82
N ALA A 421 -9.61 25.72 -8.06
CA ALA A 421 -9.04 24.62 -7.29
C ALA A 421 -7.60 24.32 -7.77
N GLU A 422 -6.67 24.21 -6.83
CA GLU A 422 -5.29 23.87 -7.11
C GLU A 422 -5.19 22.50 -7.78
N ALA A 423 -4.51 22.41 -8.94
CA ALA A 423 -4.37 21.18 -9.68
C ALA A 423 -3.40 20.21 -8.98
N PHE A 424 -3.72 18.92 -9.00
CA PHE A 424 -2.77 17.86 -8.65
C PHE A 424 -1.70 17.73 -9.73
N PRO A 425 -0.44 17.35 -9.42
CA PRO A 425 0.60 17.14 -10.44
C PRO A 425 0.14 16.28 -11.61
N SER A 426 0.54 16.67 -12.81
CA SER A 426 0.11 16.05 -14.07
C SER A 426 1.08 14.98 -14.60
N SER A 427 2.24 14.84 -13.96
CA SER A 427 3.30 13.92 -14.37
C SER A 427 4.17 13.49 -13.18
N LEU A 428 4.81 12.32 -13.32
CA LEU A 428 5.82 11.87 -12.37
C LEU A 428 6.99 12.87 -12.24
N ARG A 429 7.39 13.51 -13.36
CA ARG A 429 8.42 14.54 -13.35
C ARG A 429 8.09 15.70 -12.42
N GLU A 430 6.88 16.24 -12.53
CA GLU A 430 6.41 17.32 -11.64
C GLU A 430 6.38 16.85 -10.18
N ALA A 431 5.91 15.64 -9.91
CA ALA A 431 5.88 15.09 -8.56
C ALA A 431 7.28 14.91 -7.97
N VAL A 432 8.24 14.46 -8.76
CA VAL A 432 9.65 14.33 -8.34
C VAL A 432 10.24 15.70 -8.03
N GLU A 433 9.96 16.72 -8.84
CA GLU A 433 10.41 18.10 -8.59
C GLU A 433 9.81 18.68 -7.31
N LEU A 434 8.53 18.45 -7.06
CA LEU A 434 7.86 18.89 -5.83
C LEU A 434 8.42 18.18 -4.58
N TRP A 435 8.67 16.87 -4.68
CA TRP A 435 9.30 16.11 -3.59
C TRP A 435 10.72 16.61 -3.31
N ASP A 436 11.54 16.84 -4.36
CA ASP A 436 12.92 17.32 -4.24
C ASP A 436 13.00 18.68 -3.52
N GLN A 437 12.02 19.55 -3.73
CA GLN A 437 11.94 20.89 -3.15
C GLN A 437 11.23 20.94 -1.79
N SER A 438 10.61 19.84 -1.36
CA SER A 438 9.79 19.81 -0.15
C SER A 438 10.63 19.83 1.12
N SER A 439 10.57 20.90 1.89
CA SER A 439 11.11 20.95 3.26
C SER A 439 10.29 20.08 4.21
N PHE A 440 8.95 20.03 4.01
CA PHE A 440 8.07 19.18 4.79
C PHE A 440 8.43 17.69 4.65
N ALA A 441 8.70 17.21 3.45
CA ALA A 441 9.10 15.82 3.23
C ALA A 441 10.37 15.46 4.00
N LYS A 442 11.38 16.35 4.01
CA LYS A 442 12.61 16.15 4.79
C LYS A 442 12.36 16.13 6.30
N GLU A 443 11.53 17.04 6.80
CA GLU A 443 11.20 17.11 8.23
C GLU A 443 10.41 15.87 8.68
N ALA A 444 9.39 15.47 7.92
CA ALA A 444 8.51 14.37 8.28
C ALA A 444 9.20 13.01 8.21
N PHE A 445 10.00 12.77 7.17
CA PHE A 445 10.56 11.44 6.90
C PHE A 445 12.06 11.34 7.25
N GLY A 446 12.80 12.44 7.25
CA GLY A 446 14.24 12.52 7.42
C GLY A 446 14.99 12.45 6.08
N ASP A 447 16.23 12.95 6.08
CA ASP A 447 17.03 13.10 4.86
C ASP A 447 17.28 11.77 4.13
N GLU A 448 17.49 10.68 4.87
CA GLU A 448 17.77 9.36 4.30
C GLU A 448 16.55 8.83 3.51
N VAL A 449 15.36 8.83 4.12
CA VAL A 449 14.11 8.39 3.46
C VAL A 449 13.79 9.33 2.30
N TRP A 450 13.91 10.65 2.50
CA TRP A 450 13.66 11.61 1.44
C TRP A 450 14.56 11.37 0.22
N ALA A 451 15.87 11.17 0.42
CA ALA A 451 16.82 10.92 -0.66
C ALA A 451 16.57 9.58 -1.35
N HIS A 452 16.21 8.56 -0.58
CA HIS A 452 15.91 7.22 -1.08
C HIS A 452 14.72 7.24 -2.06
N TYR A 453 13.58 7.84 -1.67
CA TYR A 453 12.39 7.96 -2.53
C TYR A 453 12.59 8.94 -3.68
N LEU A 454 13.41 9.97 -3.50
CA LEU A 454 13.82 10.87 -4.60
C LEU A 454 14.58 10.11 -5.69
N ASN A 455 15.53 9.25 -5.31
CA ASN A 455 16.28 8.42 -6.26
C ASN A 455 15.38 7.44 -7.00
N TYR A 456 14.42 6.83 -6.28
CA TYR A 456 13.38 6.00 -6.90
C TYR A 456 12.61 6.75 -7.98
N GLY A 457 12.02 7.90 -7.66
CA GLY A 457 11.23 8.68 -8.61
C GLY A 457 12.02 9.19 -9.80
N LYS A 458 13.26 9.66 -9.56
CA LYS A 458 14.19 10.08 -10.64
C LYS A 458 14.54 8.91 -11.57
N THR A 459 14.71 7.72 -11.02
CA THR A 459 15.01 6.51 -11.80
C THR A 459 13.83 6.09 -12.66
N GLU A 460 12.62 5.96 -12.10
CA GLU A 460 11.42 5.63 -12.85
C GLU A 460 11.18 6.61 -14.01
N GLN A 461 11.33 7.91 -13.77
CA GLN A 461 11.18 8.91 -14.83
C GLN A 461 12.26 8.75 -15.90
N ARG A 462 13.51 8.55 -15.51
CA ARG A 462 14.65 8.39 -16.44
C ARG A 462 14.50 7.14 -17.31
N LEU A 463 14.08 6.02 -16.71
CA LEU A 463 13.85 4.77 -17.46
C LEU A 463 12.74 4.95 -18.50
N PHE A 464 11.65 5.60 -18.13
CA PHE A 464 10.56 5.89 -19.07
C PHE A 464 10.99 6.83 -20.20
N ASP A 465 11.80 7.86 -19.91
CA ASP A 465 12.29 8.82 -20.91
C ASP A 465 13.16 8.17 -22.01
N GLN A 466 13.70 6.98 -21.74
CA GLN A 466 14.52 6.23 -22.70
C GLN A 466 13.68 5.30 -23.61
N VAL A 467 12.40 5.11 -23.29
CA VAL A 467 11.53 4.20 -24.06
C VAL A 467 11.02 4.91 -25.32
N VAL A 468 11.24 4.30 -26.48
CA VAL A 468 10.58 4.72 -27.73
C VAL A 468 9.21 4.07 -27.80
N THR A 469 8.17 4.86 -27.56
CA THR A 469 6.78 4.39 -27.46
C THR A 469 6.17 4.06 -28.83
N ASP A 470 5.13 3.23 -28.84
CA ASP A 470 4.36 2.96 -30.06
C ASP A 470 3.65 4.21 -30.59
N TYR A 471 3.28 5.13 -29.70
CA TYR A 471 2.73 6.43 -30.08
C TYR A 471 3.73 7.23 -30.91
N GLU A 472 4.99 7.29 -30.51
CA GLU A 472 6.05 7.98 -31.26
C GLU A 472 6.28 7.29 -32.59
N ARG A 473 6.39 5.95 -32.63
CA ARG A 473 6.56 5.18 -33.86
C ARG A 473 5.41 5.41 -34.85
N ALA A 474 4.17 5.29 -34.38
CA ALA A 474 2.99 5.48 -35.22
C ALA A 474 2.86 6.91 -35.75
N ARG A 475 3.30 7.89 -34.97
CA ARG A 475 3.18 9.31 -35.34
C ARG A 475 4.32 9.80 -36.21
N MET A 476 5.53 9.35 -35.99
CA MET A 476 6.75 9.97 -36.53
C MET A 476 7.45 9.12 -37.61
N PHE A 477 7.21 7.81 -37.70
CA PHE A 477 7.97 6.89 -38.54
C PHE A 477 8.04 7.32 -40.01
N GLU A 478 6.95 7.81 -40.55
CA GLU A 478 6.88 8.29 -41.94
C GLU A 478 6.83 9.83 -42.04
N ARG A 479 6.41 10.51 -40.98
CA ARG A 479 6.09 11.93 -40.99
C ARG A 479 7.11 12.81 -40.27
N GLY A 480 8.05 12.20 -39.57
CA GLY A 480 9.09 12.90 -38.81
C GLY A 480 10.37 13.21 -39.62
#